data_c18dc883f8483d0061982b63cbb67114
#
_entry.id   c18dc883f8483d0061982b63cbb67114
#
_cell.length_a   1.000
_cell.length_b   1.000
_cell.length_c   1.000
_cell.angle_alpha   90.00
_cell.angle_beta   90.00
_cell.angle_gamma   90.00
#
_symmetry.space_group_name_H-M   'P 1'
#
loop_
_entity.id
_entity.type
_entity.pdbx_description
1 polymer ?
#
loop_
_entity_poly.entity_id
_entity_poly.type
_entity_poly.pdbx_seq_one_letter_code
_entity_poly.pdbx_strand_id
1 'polypeptide(L)'
;MDKGGKKNPKDYYKKALTLADLKPGDILTFEGEENDTISFLIMKLTNSVVTHGALYFQDSPVKALADAGKSGLHAHKVENKPKSRNVYVSRIKMPGQGGFFGDDKIYYVLHSAKGYLNSNLKYPYSDLVLLALIMVFKDISKVSISLPVILGVLKFVTVEIKRLLDARMHEGKHPMVCSAFVYQCYLDAGKKDERLKLNLNADADMGEFTCRSVRQLQGAKTLFELYAEHAEEYNYKTEVFATREPEVTKEELDALLKQGVEDVKGDRVMVLKNFSLSGVIEKFLEVLLDYYGIEWKDTESLIEKARKFQSMFVTPNDLCFHIDNTEKLGYIALDRHSKDLPDEEITTKYDAEK
;
A
#
# COMPACT_ATOMS: atom_id res chain seq x y z
N MET A 1 1.88 -3.86 -32.43
CA MET A 1 2.47 -4.25 -31.14
C MET A 1 2.26 -3.06 -30.20
N ASP A 2 1.25 -3.15 -29.38
CA ASP A 2 0.85 -2.07 -28.47
C ASP A 2 1.91 -1.97 -27.37
N LYS A 3 2.57 -0.82 -27.29
CA LYS A 3 3.53 -0.54 -26.22
C LYS A 3 2.67 -0.44 -24.97
N GLY A 4 2.81 -1.37 -24.03
CA GLY A 4 2.05 -1.43 -22.79
C GLY A 4 1.94 -0.06 -22.11
N GLY A 5 0.90 0.68 -22.48
CA GLY A 5 0.64 2.02 -21.96
C GLY A 5 0.23 1.92 -20.50
N LYS A 6 0.63 2.91 -19.70
CA LYS A 6 0.10 3.12 -18.35
C LYS A 6 -1.42 2.99 -18.39
N LYS A 7 -2.00 2.08 -17.60
CA LYS A 7 -3.45 2.02 -17.43
C LYS A 7 -3.93 3.38 -16.91
N ASN A 8 -4.71 4.09 -17.72
CA ASN A 8 -5.28 5.35 -17.29
C ASN A 8 -6.62 5.07 -16.58
N PRO A 9 -6.76 5.39 -15.29
CA PRO A 9 -8.02 5.16 -14.60
C PRO A 9 -9.22 5.82 -15.28
N LYS A 10 -9.03 6.94 -15.98
CA LYS A 10 -10.11 7.62 -16.73
C LYS A 10 -10.73 6.77 -17.84
N ASP A 11 -10.04 5.74 -18.32
CA ASP A 11 -10.59 4.81 -19.30
C ASP A 11 -11.68 3.92 -18.67
N TYR A 12 -11.61 3.69 -17.37
CA TYR A 12 -12.53 2.87 -16.58
C TYR A 12 -13.53 3.73 -15.81
N TYR A 13 -13.11 4.88 -15.28
CA TYR A 13 -13.90 5.82 -14.47
C TYR A 13 -14.33 7.01 -15.32
N LYS A 14 -15.27 6.77 -16.24
CA LYS A 14 -15.63 7.76 -17.28
C LYS A 14 -16.52 8.89 -16.78
N LYS A 15 -17.30 8.66 -15.72
CA LYS A 15 -18.30 9.61 -15.23
C LYS A 15 -17.66 10.60 -14.28
N ALA A 16 -17.87 11.90 -14.50
CA ALA A 16 -17.56 12.90 -13.48
C ALA A 16 -18.58 12.82 -12.34
N LEU A 17 -18.10 12.79 -11.12
CA LEU A 17 -18.86 12.73 -9.88
C LEU A 17 -18.62 13.98 -9.05
N THR A 18 -19.52 14.22 -8.12
CA THR A 18 -19.40 15.22 -7.06
C THR A 18 -19.25 14.54 -5.69
N LEU A 19 -18.91 15.28 -4.66
CA LEU A 19 -18.87 14.76 -3.28
C LEU A 19 -20.26 14.27 -2.81
N ALA A 20 -21.35 14.80 -3.38
CA ALA A 20 -22.72 14.39 -3.06
C ALA A 20 -23.08 12.99 -3.60
N ASP A 21 -22.33 12.49 -4.58
CA ASP A 21 -22.54 11.14 -5.15
C ASP A 21 -21.90 10.03 -4.28
N LEU A 22 -21.01 10.41 -3.33
CA LEU A 22 -20.36 9.47 -2.44
C LEU A 22 -21.34 8.85 -1.44
N LYS A 23 -21.15 7.56 -1.18
CA LYS A 23 -21.88 6.84 -0.14
C LYS A 23 -20.90 6.19 0.84
N PRO A 24 -21.31 6.02 2.10
CA PRO A 24 -20.50 5.29 3.08
C PRO A 24 -20.07 3.93 2.52
N GLY A 25 -18.81 3.57 2.75
CA GLY A 25 -18.20 2.36 2.21
C GLY A 25 -17.62 2.49 0.79
N ASP A 26 -17.73 3.65 0.12
CA ASP A 26 -17.03 3.82 -1.16
C ASP A 26 -15.52 3.72 -0.97
N ILE A 27 -14.88 3.02 -1.89
CA ILE A 27 -13.43 2.91 -1.98
C ILE A 27 -12.94 4.06 -2.85
N LEU A 28 -12.08 4.90 -2.27
CA LEU A 28 -11.50 6.04 -2.95
C LEU A 28 -10.02 5.77 -3.23
N THR A 29 -9.61 5.95 -4.47
CA THR A 29 -8.20 5.87 -4.87
C THR A 29 -7.76 7.17 -5.49
N PHE A 30 -6.58 7.67 -5.08
CA PHE A 30 -6.10 9.01 -5.39
C PHE A 30 -4.92 8.96 -6.35
N GLU A 31 -4.93 9.85 -7.32
CA GLU A 31 -3.75 10.07 -8.16
C GLU A 31 -2.56 10.53 -7.33
N GLY A 32 -1.38 10.08 -7.71
CA GLY A 32 -0.12 10.50 -7.10
C GLY A 32 0.30 11.90 -7.53
N GLU A 33 1.17 12.51 -6.72
CA GLU A 33 1.82 13.78 -7.05
C GLU A 33 3.19 13.51 -7.66
N GLU A 34 3.40 13.99 -8.88
CA GLU A 34 4.69 13.83 -9.58
C GLU A 34 5.84 14.58 -8.87
N ASN A 35 5.52 15.62 -8.11
CA ASN A 35 6.49 16.40 -7.35
C ASN A 35 6.80 15.81 -5.96
N ASP A 36 6.03 14.82 -5.50
CA ASP A 36 6.33 14.07 -4.30
C ASP A 36 7.16 12.84 -4.64
N THR A 37 8.36 12.76 -4.07
CA THR A 37 9.35 11.72 -4.39
C THR A 37 8.83 10.30 -4.18
N ILE A 38 8.17 10.04 -3.03
CA ILE A 38 7.64 8.72 -2.69
C ILE A 38 6.47 8.38 -3.61
N SER A 39 5.55 9.32 -3.81
CA SER A 39 4.42 9.18 -4.71
C SER A 39 4.89 8.86 -6.15
N PHE A 40 5.89 9.59 -6.65
CA PHE A 40 6.48 9.33 -7.96
C PHE A 40 7.06 7.91 -8.07
N LEU A 41 7.82 7.45 -7.07
CA LEU A 41 8.39 6.10 -7.07
C LEU A 41 7.29 5.04 -7.03
N ILE A 42 6.26 5.21 -6.19
CA ILE A 42 5.12 4.29 -6.14
C ILE A 42 4.45 4.20 -7.53
N MET A 43 4.16 5.34 -8.17
CA MET A 43 3.56 5.36 -9.52
C MET A 43 4.39 4.59 -10.53
N LYS A 44 5.70 4.74 -10.48
CA LYS A 44 6.62 4.08 -11.42
C LYS A 44 6.74 2.58 -11.17
N LEU A 45 6.90 2.18 -9.89
CA LEU A 45 7.03 0.77 -9.52
C LEU A 45 5.73 -0.02 -9.73
N THR A 46 4.56 0.61 -9.60
CA THR A 46 3.27 -0.05 -9.84
C THR A 46 2.75 0.15 -11.27
N ASN A 47 3.49 0.88 -12.13
CA ASN A 47 3.03 1.32 -13.44
C ASN A 47 1.61 1.94 -13.42
N SER A 48 1.32 2.70 -12.39
CA SER A 48 0.00 3.27 -12.12
C SER A 48 0.11 4.77 -11.86
N VAL A 49 -1.00 5.47 -11.99
CA VAL A 49 -1.11 6.88 -11.56
C VAL A 49 -1.66 7.01 -10.13
N VAL A 50 -2.15 5.91 -9.53
CA VAL A 50 -2.73 5.92 -8.17
C VAL A 50 -1.69 5.51 -7.13
N THR A 51 -1.63 6.28 -6.05
CA THR A 51 -0.64 6.06 -4.98
C THR A 51 -1.25 5.96 -3.59
N HIS A 52 -2.54 6.24 -3.45
CA HIS A 52 -3.18 6.26 -2.14
C HIS A 52 -4.59 5.68 -2.21
N GLY A 53 -5.01 5.04 -1.12
CA GLY A 53 -6.34 4.45 -0.96
C GLY A 53 -6.99 4.92 0.33
N ALA A 54 -8.31 5.10 0.30
CA ALA A 54 -9.10 5.51 1.44
C ALA A 54 -10.51 4.93 1.40
N LEU A 55 -11.16 4.87 2.54
CA LEU A 55 -12.54 4.50 2.70
C LEU A 55 -13.38 5.76 2.91
N TYR A 56 -14.46 5.94 2.13
CA TYR A 56 -15.41 6.98 2.44
C TYR A 56 -16.22 6.58 3.67
N PHE A 57 -15.82 7.21 4.76
CA PHE A 57 -16.36 6.96 6.10
C PHE A 57 -17.22 8.17 6.49
N GLN A 58 -18.54 8.01 6.42
CA GLN A 58 -19.46 9.04 6.87
C GLN A 58 -19.84 8.73 8.32
N ASP A 59 -19.32 9.50 9.26
CA ASP A 59 -19.86 9.56 10.62
C ASP A 59 -20.74 10.81 10.72
N SER A 60 -21.95 10.66 11.27
CA SER A 60 -22.89 11.79 11.40
C SER A 60 -22.37 12.80 12.42
N PRO A 61 -22.37 14.10 12.13
CA PRO A 61 -22.79 14.80 10.92
C PRO A 61 -21.68 15.12 9.91
N VAL A 62 -20.47 14.59 10.07
CA VAL A 62 -19.29 14.97 9.30
C VAL A 62 -19.00 13.91 8.23
N LYS A 63 -19.01 14.30 6.95
CA LYS A 63 -18.51 13.49 5.86
C LYS A 63 -17.00 13.34 6.02
N ALA A 64 -16.54 12.14 6.30
CA ALA A 64 -15.17 11.87 6.62
C ALA A 64 -14.55 10.83 5.69
N LEU A 65 -13.29 11.02 5.37
CA LEU A 65 -12.43 10.08 4.70
C LEU A 65 -11.58 9.39 5.75
N ALA A 66 -11.62 8.07 5.80
CA ALA A 66 -10.74 7.30 6.66
C ALA A 66 -9.57 6.75 5.85
N ASP A 67 -8.37 7.11 6.22
CA ASP A 67 -7.15 6.61 5.56
C ASP A 67 -5.95 6.50 6.52
N ALA A 68 -4.90 5.80 6.04
CA ALA A 68 -3.61 5.76 6.71
C ALA A 68 -2.66 6.72 5.99
N GLY A 69 -2.36 7.84 6.63
CA GLY A 69 -1.45 8.88 6.14
C GLY A 69 -0.18 9.00 6.98
N LYS A 70 0.59 10.07 6.76
CA LYS A 70 1.87 10.33 7.45
C LYS A 70 1.75 10.42 8.98
N SER A 71 0.60 10.84 9.49
CA SER A 71 0.33 10.92 10.94
C SER A 71 -0.35 9.69 11.51
N GLY A 72 -0.54 8.65 10.73
CA GLY A 72 -1.20 7.40 11.10
C GLY A 72 -2.58 7.25 10.47
N LEU A 73 -3.46 6.52 11.16
CA LEU A 73 -4.82 6.28 10.70
C LEU A 73 -5.73 7.40 11.20
N HIS A 74 -6.33 8.14 10.28
CA HIS A 74 -7.17 9.30 10.58
C HIS A 74 -8.46 9.32 9.77
N ALA A 75 -9.48 9.99 10.33
CA ALA A 75 -10.65 10.41 9.59
C ALA A 75 -10.60 11.93 9.39
N HIS A 76 -10.79 12.39 8.16
CA HIS A 76 -10.80 13.83 7.82
C HIS A 76 -11.77 14.09 6.67
N LYS A 77 -12.04 15.37 6.39
CA LYS A 77 -12.89 15.73 5.26
C LYS A 77 -12.20 15.42 3.93
N VAL A 78 -12.96 14.97 2.93
CA VAL A 78 -12.40 14.68 1.59
C VAL A 78 -11.78 15.94 0.98
N GLU A 79 -12.39 17.12 1.22
CA GLU A 79 -11.92 18.41 0.74
C GLU A 79 -10.58 18.84 1.35
N ASN A 80 -10.23 18.32 2.52
CA ASN A 80 -8.97 18.61 3.19
C ASN A 80 -7.78 17.83 2.60
N LYS A 81 -8.01 16.86 1.72
CA LYS A 81 -6.90 16.24 0.97
C LYS A 81 -6.32 17.27 0.01
N PRO A 82 -5.03 17.58 0.16
CA PRO A 82 -4.41 18.63 -0.63
C PRO A 82 -4.38 18.28 -2.10
N LYS A 83 -4.91 19.23 -2.89
CA LYS A 83 -4.42 19.63 -4.19
C LYS A 83 -4.63 18.70 -5.37
N SER A 84 -5.52 19.16 -6.26
CA SER A 84 -5.52 18.85 -7.70
C SER A 84 -5.26 17.40 -8.10
N ARG A 85 -5.94 16.49 -7.42
CA ARG A 85 -5.89 15.07 -7.75
C ARG A 85 -7.25 14.62 -8.23
N ASN A 86 -7.27 13.73 -9.20
CA ASN A 86 -8.46 12.96 -9.43
C ASN A 86 -8.59 11.89 -8.33
N VAL A 87 -9.81 11.71 -7.88
CA VAL A 87 -10.19 10.66 -6.93
C VAL A 87 -11.10 9.70 -7.67
N TYR A 88 -10.71 8.47 -7.78
CA TYR A 88 -11.49 7.43 -8.44
C TYR A 88 -12.34 6.70 -7.43
N VAL A 89 -13.62 6.53 -7.73
CA VAL A 89 -14.63 6.02 -6.80
C VAL A 89 -15.10 4.66 -7.25
N SER A 90 -14.89 3.65 -6.40
CA SER A 90 -15.43 2.30 -6.59
C SER A 90 -16.40 1.95 -5.47
N ARG A 91 -17.45 1.18 -5.79
CA ARG A 91 -18.45 0.71 -4.83
C ARG A 91 -18.65 -0.79 -4.96
N ILE A 92 -18.69 -1.51 -3.84
CA ILE A 92 -18.93 -2.94 -3.82
C ILE A 92 -20.33 -3.28 -4.35
N LYS A 93 -20.41 -4.26 -5.27
CA LYS A 93 -21.66 -4.76 -5.85
C LYS A 93 -22.25 -5.89 -5.04
N MET A 94 -23.56 -5.95 -4.96
CA MET A 94 -24.26 -7.09 -4.38
C MET A 94 -24.26 -8.26 -5.40
N PRO A 95 -23.76 -9.43 -5.02
CA PRO A 95 -23.74 -10.57 -5.93
C PRO A 95 -25.15 -10.99 -6.38
N GLY A 96 -25.31 -11.23 -7.70
CA GLY A 96 -26.51 -11.86 -8.27
C GLY A 96 -27.79 -11.01 -8.36
N GLN A 97 -27.83 -9.80 -7.79
CA GLN A 97 -29.07 -9.00 -7.74
C GLN A 97 -28.99 -7.68 -8.53
N GLY A 98 -27.84 -7.34 -9.11
CA GLY A 98 -27.64 -6.06 -9.80
C GLY A 98 -27.91 -4.88 -8.87
N GLY A 99 -26.89 -4.26 -8.32
CA GLY A 99 -27.00 -3.14 -7.38
C GLY A 99 -25.94 -3.16 -6.30
N PHE A 100 -26.13 -2.33 -5.29
CA PHE A 100 -25.18 -2.13 -4.20
C PHE A 100 -25.79 -2.59 -2.87
N PHE A 101 -24.91 -2.86 -1.90
CA PHE A 101 -25.33 -3.15 -0.54
C PHE A 101 -26.00 -1.94 0.11
N GLY A 102 -27.04 -2.20 0.91
CA GLY A 102 -27.68 -1.20 1.74
C GLY A 102 -26.83 -0.83 2.98
N ASP A 103 -27.24 0.24 3.64
CA ASP A 103 -26.51 0.81 4.79
C ASP A 103 -26.38 -0.19 5.94
N ASP A 104 -27.34 -1.09 6.11
CA ASP A 104 -27.34 -2.16 7.14
C ASP A 104 -26.15 -3.12 6.97
N LYS A 105 -25.73 -3.37 5.74
CA LYS A 105 -24.57 -4.24 5.44
C LYS A 105 -23.26 -3.46 5.44
N ILE A 106 -23.26 -2.28 4.84
CA ILE A 106 -22.10 -1.39 4.83
C ILE A 106 -21.71 -0.99 6.25
N TYR A 107 -22.65 -0.96 7.19
CA TYR A 107 -22.37 -0.77 8.61
C TYR A 107 -21.22 -1.67 9.14
N TYR A 108 -21.11 -2.92 8.70
CA TYR A 108 -20.02 -3.81 9.15
C TYR A 108 -18.65 -3.31 8.69
N VAL A 109 -18.56 -2.75 7.49
CA VAL A 109 -17.30 -2.15 6.97
C VAL A 109 -16.93 -0.91 7.77
N LEU A 110 -17.91 -0.02 8.00
CA LEU A 110 -17.70 1.20 8.78
C LEU A 110 -17.40 0.92 10.24
N HIS A 111 -18.04 -0.09 10.83
CA HIS A 111 -17.76 -0.53 12.21
C HIS A 111 -16.32 -1.05 12.35
N SER A 112 -15.84 -1.82 11.38
CA SER A 112 -14.44 -2.25 11.31
C SER A 112 -13.50 -1.04 11.22
N ALA A 113 -13.78 -0.11 10.32
CA ALA A 113 -13.00 1.12 10.16
C ALA A 113 -12.95 1.94 11.46
N LYS A 114 -14.09 2.11 12.14
CA LYS A 114 -14.17 2.80 13.44
C LYS A 114 -13.32 2.11 14.50
N GLY A 115 -13.32 0.78 14.54
CA GLY A 115 -12.47 0.00 15.42
C GLY A 115 -10.97 0.28 15.24
N TYR A 116 -10.52 0.44 13.99
CA TYR A 116 -9.14 0.79 13.67
C TYR A 116 -8.84 2.26 14.00
N LEU A 117 -9.71 3.20 13.64
CA LEU A 117 -9.55 4.62 13.94
C LEU A 117 -9.43 4.89 15.46
N ASN A 118 -10.23 4.19 16.26
CA ASN A 118 -10.22 4.33 17.72
C ASN A 118 -8.96 3.73 18.39
N SER A 119 -8.19 2.92 17.66
CA SER A 119 -6.98 2.30 18.23
C SER A 119 -5.78 3.26 18.33
N ASN A 120 -5.93 4.51 17.94
CA ASN A 120 -4.94 5.59 18.03
C ASN A 120 -3.54 5.21 17.44
N LEU A 121 -3.55 4.42 16.38
CA LEU A 121 -2.34 3.91 15.73
C LEU A 121 -1.68 5.01 14.90
N LYS A 122 -0.72 5.71 15.50
CA LYS A 122 0.13 6.66 14.77
C LYS A 122 1.18 5.88 13.97
N TYR A 123 1.26 6.18 12.69
CA TYR A 123 2.22 5.55 11.79
C TYR A 123 2.83 6.56 10.80
N PRO A 124 3.91 7.23 11.20
CA PRO A 124 4.43 8.39 10.46
C PRO A 124 5.03 8.08 9.09
N TYR A 125 5.23 6.80 8.76
CA TYR A 125 5.95 6.37 7.54
C TYR A 125 5.11 5.45 6.63
N SER A 126 3.77 5.55 6.67
CA SER A 126 2.89 4.64 5.91
C SER A 126 3.22 4.56 4.41
N ASP A 127 3.49 5.70 3.77
CA ASP A 127 3.81 5.74 2.34
C ASP A 127 5.19 5.12 2.04
N LEU A 128 6.13 5.27 2.97
CA LEU A 128 7.47 4.68 2.84
C LEU A 128 7.43 3.16 3.06
N VAL A 129 6.60 2.68 4.00
CA VAL A 129 6.37 1.23 4.14
C VAL A 129 5.64 0.67 2.95
N LEU A 130 4.65 1.37 2.41
CA LEU A 130 4.01 0.96 1.16
C LEU A 130 5.04 0.84 0.04
N LEU A 131 5.95 1.81 -0.09
CA LEU A 131 7.05 1.76 -1.07
C LEU A 131 7.95 0.54 -0.86
N ALA A 132 8.35 0.25 0.39
CA ALA A 132 9.17 -0.92 0.74
C ALA A 132 8.44 -2.23 0.41
N LEU A 133 7.16 -2.34 0.75
CA LEU A 133 6.32 -3.51 0.42
C LEU A 133 6.21 -3.72 -1.09
N ILE A 134 6.03 -2.65 -1.86
CA ILE A 134 6.01 -2.71 -3.32
C ILE A 134 7.36 -3.21 -3.85
N MET A 135 8.48 -2.68 -3.34
CA MET A 135 9.81 -3.12 -3.75
C MET A 135 10.04 -4.61 -3.50
N VAL A 136 9.55 -5.15 -2.38
CA VAL A 136 9.76 -6.56 -2.01
C VAL A 136 8.78 -7.49 -2.71
N PHE A 137 7.50 -7.14 -2.78
CA PHE A 137 6.43 -8.08 -3.17
C PHE A 137 5.84 -7.85 -4.56
N LYS A 138 6.18 -6.76 -5.27
CA LYS A 138 5.73 -6.54 -6.65
C LYS A 138 6.89 -6.70 -7.64
N ASP A 139 6.54 -6.98 -8.89
CA ASP A 139 7.52 -7.06 -9.97
C ASP A 139 8.07 -5.68 -10.33
N ILE A 140 9.26 -5.38 -9.84
CA ILE A 140 9.97 -4.13 -10.13
C ILE A 140 11.02 -4.27 -11.24
N SER A 141 11.09 -5.42 -11.90
CA SER A 141 12.10 -5.71 -12.92
C SER A 141 12.06 -4.78 -14.14
N LYS A 142 10.92 -4.11 -14.33
CA LYS A 142 10.69 -3.16 -15.44
C LYS A 142 11.07 -1.72 -15.09
N VAL A 143 11.45 -1.46 -13.85
CA VAL A 143 11.76 -0.12 -13.36
C VAL A 143 13.24 -0.06 -13.03
N SER A 144 13.92 0.92 -13.58
CA SER A 144 15.33 1.18 -13.26
C SER A 144 15.40 1.88 -11.91
N ILE A 145 15.74 1.14 -10.86
CA ILE A 145 16.00 1.68 -9.53
C ILE A 145 17.28 1.03 -8.99
N SER A 146 18.21 1.83 -8.49
CA SER A 146 19.51 1.32 -8.07
C SER A 146 19.45 0.54 -6.74
N LEU A 147 20.35 -0.42 -6.60
CA LEU A 147 20.46 -1.24 -5.40
C LEU A 147 20.64 -0.40 -4.11
N PRO A 148 21.46 0.66 -4.06
CA PRO A 148 21.57 1.50 -2.86
C PRO A 148 20.23 2.11 -2.43
N VAL A 149 19.36 2.48 -3.37
CA VAL A 149 18.03 3.02 -3.07
C VAL A 149 17.16 1.95 -2.41
N ILE A 150 17.11 0.75 -2.99
CA ILE A 150 16.35 -0.38 -2.43
C ILE A 150 16.83 -0.70 -1.02
N LEU A 151 18.14 -0.88 -0.85
CA LEU A 151 18.75 -1.19 0.44
C LEU A 151 18.47 -0.10 1.48
N GLY A 152 18.61 1.17 1.09
CA GLY A 152 18.37 2.30 1.98
C GLY A 152 16.93 2.38 2.46
N VAL A 153 15.96 2.22 1.55
CA VAL A 153 14.54 2.19 1.90
C VAL A 153 14.22 1.03 2.82
N LEU A 154 14.66 -0.19 2.50
CA LEU A 154 14.37 -1.37 3.31
C LEU A 154 15.00 -1.27 4.70
N LYS A 155 16.26 -0.84 4.82
CA LYS A 155 16.94 -0.65 6.11
C LYS A 155 16.25 0.38 6.97
N PHE A 156 15.95 1.56 6.41
CA PHE A 156 15.25 2.62 7.15
C PHE A 156 13.89 2.14 7.67
N VAL A 157 13.09 1.54 6.80
CA VAL A 157 11.75 1.05 7.16
C VAL A 157 11.83 -0.05 8.22
N THR A 158 12.80 -0.96 8.11
CA THR A 158 13.02 -2.03 9.11
C THR A 158 13.31 -1.43 10.50
N VAL A 159 14.19 -0.44 10.58
CA VAL A 159 14.52 0.23 11.84
C VAL A 159 13.31 0.96 12.41
N GLU A 160 12.58 1.70 11.59
CA GLU A 160 11.40 2.45 12.06
C GLU A 160 10.26 1.53 12.50
N ILE A 161 10.00 0.42 11.79
CA ILE A 161 9.02 -0.58 12.24
C ILE A 161 9.47 -1.19 13.58
N LYS A 162 10.74 -1.55 13.72
CA LYS A 162 11.27 -2.10 14.98
C LYS A 162 11.10 -1.12 16.14
N ARG A 163 11.42 0.17 15.94
CA ARG A 163 11.18 1.21 16.96
C ARG A 163 9.72 1.30 17.37
N LEU A 164 8.80 1.14 16.42
CA LEU A 164 7.37 1.12 16.71
C LEU A 164 6.96 -0.13 17.50
N LEU A 165 7.51 -1.30 17.19
CA LEU A 165 7.26 -2.53 17.93
C LEU A 165 7.77 -2.40 19.37
N ASP A 166 8.99 -1.93 19.57
CA ASP A 166 9.59 -1.73 20.90
C ASP A 166 8.79 -0.74 21.76
N ALA A 167 8.21 0.29 21.13
CA ALA A 167 7.37 1.28 21.83
C ALA A 167 5.96 0.80 22.17
N ARG A 168 5.47 -0.29 21.53
CA ARG A 168 4.05 -0.69 21.56
C ARG A 168 3.77 -2.10 22.07
N MET A 169 4.68 -2.73 22.74
CA MET A 169 4.59 -4.14 23.20
C MET A 169 3.27 -4.58 23.84
N HIS A 170 2.21 -3.73 23.90
CA HIS A 170 1.00 -4.03 24.70
C HIS A 170 -0.36 -3.78 24.01
N GLU A 171 -0.49 -3.30 22.77
CA GLU A 171 -1.81 -2.84 22.29
C GLU A 171 -2.50 -3.70 21.19
N GLY A 172 -1.93 -4.79 20.73
CA GLY A 172 -2.65 -5.83 19.94
C GLY A 172 -3.25 -5.41 18.59
N LYS A 173 -3.03 -4.19 18.10
CA LYS A 173 -3.47 -3.75 16.76
C LYS A 173 -2.30 -3.26 15.93
N HIS A 174 -2.28 -3.70 14.68
CA HIS A 174 -1.15 -3.48 13.77
C HIS A 174 -1.41 -2.26 12.89
N PRO A 175 -0.46 -1.32 12.77
CA PRO A 175 -0.55 -0.23 11.81
C PRO A 175 -0.61 -0.76 10.38
N MET A 176 -1.40 -0.13 9.52
CA MET A 176 -1.62 -0.57 8.16
C MET A 176 -1.27 0.54 7.16
N VAL A 177 -0.78 0.16 5.99
CA VAL A 177 -0.71 1.09 4.86
C VAL A 177 -2.11 1.40 4.35
N CYS A 178 -2.28 2.52 3.65
CA CYS A 178 -3.57 3.05 3.23
C CYS A 178 -4.48 2.03 2.52
N SER A 179 -3.95 1.31 1.55
CA SER A 179 -4.68 0.28 0.79
C SER A 179 -5.00 -0.96 1.61
N ALA A 180 -4.06 -1.40 2.46
CA ALA A 180 -4.28 -2.52 3.36
C ALA A 180 -5.36 -2.21 4.40
N PHE A 181 -5.43 -0.97 4.90
CA PHE A 181 -6.51 -0.55 5.79
C PHE A 181 -7.89 -0.71 5.13
N VAL A 182 -8.06 -0.18 3.92
CA VAL A 182 -9.34 -0.32 3.19
C VAL A 182 -9.69 -1.79 2.98
N TYR A 183 -8.74 -2.58 2.48
CA TYR A 183 -8.95 -4.01 2.22
C TYR A 183 -9.30 -4.76 3.50
N GLN A 184 -8.62 -4.47 4.62
CA GLN A 184 -8.86 -5.12 5.90
C GLN A 184 -10.24 -4.79 6.47
N CYS A 185 -10.75 -3.57 6.30
CA CYS A 185 -12.10 -3.23 6.72
C CYS A 185 -13.15 -4.12 6.05
N TYR A 186 -13.00 -4.39 4.76
CA TYR A 186 -13.86 -5.28 4.00
C TYR A 186 -13.64 -6.76 4.36
N LEU A 187 -12.40 -7.16 4.62
CA LEU A 187 -12.08 -8.53 5.05
C LEU A 187 -12.72 -8.85 6.41
N ASP A 188 -12.67 -7.92 7.36
CA ASP A 188 -13.31 -8.08 8.67
C ASP A 188 -14.85 -8.07 8.58
N ALA A 189 -15.41 -7.18 7.76
CA ALA A 189 -16.84 -7.19 7.44
C ALA A 189 -17.27 -8.51 6.83
N GLY A 190 -16.43 -9.10 5.97
CA GLY A 190 -16.62 -10.40 5.35
C GLY A 190 -16.70 -11.57 6.33
N LYS A 191 -16.21 -11.42 7.57
CA LYS A 191 -16.41 -12.40 8.66
C LYS A 191 -17.86 -12.42 9.16
N LYS A 192 -18.61 -11.34 8.94
CA LYS A 192 -20.04 -11.21 9.28
C LYS A 192 -20.96 -11.52 8.10
N ASP A 193 -20.56 -11.09 6.91
CA ASP A 193 -21.25 -11.38 5.66
C ASP A 193 -20.20 -11.57 4.54
N GLU A 194 -19.98 -12.80 4.13
CA GLU A 194 -18.92 -13.18 3.18
C GLU A 194 -19.00 -12.42 1.85
N ARG A 195 -20.19 -11.99 1.45
CA ARG A 195 -20.42 -11.20 0.24
C ARG A 195 -19.77 -9.82 0.27
N LEU A 196 -19.40 -9.32 1.46
CA LEU A 196 -18.67 -8.05 1.65
C LEU A 196 -17.18 -8.16 1.41
N LYS A 197 -16.62 -9.37 1.27
CA LYS A 197 -15.19 -9.52 0.94
C LYS A 197 -14.91 -8.92 -0.43
N LEU A 198 -13.83 -8.17 -0.53
CA LEU A 198 -13.32 -7.71 -1.83
C LEU A 198 -12.63 -8.87 -2.54
N ASN A 199 -13.05 -9.12 -3.79
CA ASN A 199 -12.47 -10.17 -4.62
C ASN A 199 -11.27 -9.60 -5.38
N LEU A 200 -10.08 -9.79 -4.82
CA LEU A 200 -8.84 -9.37 -5.46
C LEU A 200 -8.50 -10.34 -6.59
N ASN A 201 -8.41 -9.82 -7.80
CA ASN A 201 -7.92 -10.55 -8.97
C ASN A 201 -6.40 -10.43 -9.05
N ALA A 202 -5.71 -11.33 -8.36
CA ALA A 202 -4.24 -11.35 -8.33
C ALA A 202 -3.63 -11.67 -9.71
N ASP A 203 -4.37 -12.33 -10.59
CA ASP A 203 -3.89 -12.74 -11.91
C ASP A 203 -3.98 -11.63 -12.97
N ALA A 204 -4.71 -10.54 -12.68
CA ALA A 204 -4.89 -9.44 -13.64
C ALA A 204 -3.56 -8.75 -14.01
N ASP A 205 -2.58 -8.76 -13.12
CA ASP A 205 -1.23 -8.24 -13.41
C ASP A 205 -0.32 -9.25 -14.12
N MET A 206 -0.69 -10.53 -14.13
CA MET A 206 0.14 -11.60 -14.73
C MET A 206 -0.06 -11.72 -16.25
N GLY A 207 -1.14 -11.16 -16.82
CA GLY A 207 -1.63 -11.49 -18.17
C GLY A 207 -0.92 -10.80 -19.34
N GLU A 208 -0.27 -9.65 -19.20
CA GLU A 208 0.17 -8.86 -20.36
C GLU A 208 1.65 -8.41 -20.36
N PHE A 209 2.47 -8.81 -19.42
CA PHE A 209 3.84 -8.31 -19.32
C PHE A 209 4.92 -9.39 -19.49
N THR A 210 4.94 -10.06 -20.63
CA THR A 210 6.11 -10.82 -21.04
C THR A 210 7.14 -9.90 -21.71
N CYS A 211 7.96 -9.20 -20.94
CA CYS A 211 9.13 -8.55 -21.49
C CYS A 211 10.26 -9.56 -21.66
N ARG A 212 10.82 -9.66 -22.87
CA ARG A 212 11.85 -10.64 -23.27
C ARG A 212 13.17 -10.56 -22.50
N SER A 213 13.42 -9.48 -21.78
CA SER A 213 14.66 -9.26 -21.02
C SER A 213 14.68 -9.94 -19.62
N VAL A 214 13.54 -10.35 -19.07
CA VAL A 214 13.44 -11.01 -17.75
C VAL A 214 13.77 -12.50 -17.81
N ARG A 215 13.82 -13.11 -18.99
CA ARG A 215 14.27 -14.53 -19.16
C ARG A 215 15.70 -14.80 -18.69
N GLN A 216 16.48 -13.78 -18.36
CA GLN A 216 17.84 -13.92 -17.84
C GLN A 216 17.92 -13.95 -16.31
N LEU A 217 16.86 -13.64 -15.60
CA LEU A 217 16.76 -13.74 -14.13
C LEU A 217 15.94 -15.00 -13.77
N GLN A 218 16.44 -16.18 -14.06
CA GLN A 218 16.06 -17.52 -13.54
C GLN A 218 14.61 -17.71 -13.03
N GLY A 219 13.61 -16.99 -13.55
CA GLY A 219 12.20 -17.22 -13.23
C GLY A 219 11.61 -16.38 -12.09
N ALA A 220 12.41 -15.82 -11.19
CA ALA A 220 11.93 -14.98 -10.09
C ALA A 220 11.44 -13.61 -10.60
N LYS A 221 10.27 -13.18 -10.12
CA LYS A 221 9.62 -11.93 -10.55
C LYS A 221 9.74 -10.81 -9.53
N THR A 222 9.89 -11.13 -8.25
CA THR A 222 9.94 -10.18 -7.14
C THR A 222 11.23 -10.35 -6.34
N LEU A 223 11.61 -9.35 -5.54
CA LEU A 223 12.76 -9.48 -4.64
C LEU A 223 12.51 -10.56 -3.58
N PHE A 224 11.26 -10.74 -3.14
CA PHE A 224 10.89 -11.81 -2.24
C PHE A 224 11.12 -13.19 -2.86
N GLU A 225 10.69 -13.40 -4.11
CA GLU A 225 10.90 -14.69 -4.80
C GLU A 225 12.39 -14.98 -4.98
N LEU A 226 13.19 -13.97 -5.35
CA LEU A 226 14.66 -14.12 -5.43
C LEU A 226 15.27 -14.51 -4.08
N TYR A 227 14.82 -13.91 -2.99
CA TYR A 227 15.25 -14.28 -1.65
C TYR A 227 14.83 -15.73 -1.33
N ALA A 228 13.58 -16.09 -1.57
CA ALA A 228 13.04 -17.42 -1.24
C ALA A 228 13.72 -18.56 -2.02
N GLU A 229 14.12 -18.31 -3.28
CA GLU A 229 14.84 -19.31 -4.11
C GLU A 229 16.27 -19.59 -3.61
N HIS A 230 16.89 -18.64 -2.92
CA HIS A 230 18.29 -18.72 -2.51
C HIS A 230 18.50 -18.68 -0.98
N ALA A 231 17.45 -18.71 -0.19
CA ALA A 231 17.53 -18.52 1.26
C ALA A 231 18.46 -19.54 1.95
N GLU A 232 18.45 -20.81 1.50
CA GLU A 232 19.32 -21.84 2.07
C GLU A 232 20.82 -21.58 1.82
N GLU A 233 21.16 -20.98 0.67
CA GLU A 233 22.55 -20.62 0.35
C GLU A 233 23.07 -19.45 1.21
N TYR A 234 22.14 -18.63 1.74
CA TYR A 234 22.45 -17.43 2.49
C TYR A 234 22.58 -17.65 3.99
N ASN A 235 21.88 -18.61 4.57
CA ASN A 235 21.90 -18.93 6.01
C ASN A 235 23.33 -19.12 6.56
N TYR A 236 24.28 -19.51 5.72
CA TYR A 236 25.67 -19.71 6.12
C TYR A 236 26.52 -18.43 6.18
N LYS A 237 26.07 -17.33 5.52
CA LYS A 237 26.88 -16.10 5.37
C LYS A 237 26.32 -14.89 6.13
N THR A 238 25.08 -14.95 6.59
CA THR A 238 24.32 -13.77 7.06
C THR A 238 24.74 -13.31 8.47
N GLU A 239 25.25 -14.21 9.32
CA GLU A 239 25.69 -13.84 10.68
C GLU A 239 26.82 -12.79 10.70
N VAL A 240 27.60 -12.68 9.62
CA VAL A 240 28.78 -11.80 9.55
C VAL A 240 28.43 -10.38 9.11
N PHE A 241 27.36 -10.19 8.32
CA PHE A 241 27.05 -8.90 7.68
C PHE A 241 25.93 -8.10 8.37
N ALA A 242 24.99 -8.75 9.06
CA ALA A 242 23.82 -8.09 9.63
C ALA A 242 24.10 -7.22 10.86
N THR A 243 25.24 -7.40 11.53
CA THR A 243 25.53 -6.78 12.84
C THR A 243 26.33 -5.48 12.78
N ARG A 244 26.79 -5.01 11.62
CA ARG A 244 27.74 -3.88 11.51
C ARG A 244 27.40 -2.77 10.53
N GLU A 245 26.26 -2.80 9.85
CA GLU A 245 25.95 -1.71 8.94
C GLU A 245 25.29 -0.54 9.68
N PRO A 246 25.73 0.70 9.44
CA PRO A 246 25.17 1.88 10.06
C PRO A 246 23.67 2.03 9.68
N GLU A 247 22.88 2.52 10.62
CA GLU A 247 21.50 2.91 10.37
C GLU A 247 21.48 4.02 9.29
N VAL A 248 20.50 3.93 8.37
CA VAL A 248 20.29 4.99 7.37
C VAL A 248 19.60 6.16 8.06
N THR A 249 20.20 7.33 8.04
CA THR A 249 19.60 8.55 8.57
C THR A 249 18.49 9.06 7.65
N LYS A 250 17.65 9.97 8.16
CA LYS A 250 16.60 10.57 7.34
C LYS A 250 17.17 11.38 6.17
N GLU A 251 18.25 12.09 6.38
CA GLU A 251 18.94 12.88 5.36
C GLU A 251 19.53 11.99 4.26
N GLU A 252 20.14 10.87 4.64
CA GLU A 252 20.63 9.86 3.70
C GLU A 252 19.50 9.22 2.92
N LEU A 253 18.36 8.90 3.58
CA LEU A 253 17.18 8.40 2.91
C LEU A 253 16.64 9.38 1.89
N ASP A 254 16.51 10.66 2.25
CA ASP A 254 16.04 11.70 1.33
C ASP A 254 16.94 11.83 0.10
N ALA A 255 18.26 11.70 0.26
CA ALA A 255 19.22 11.68 -0.83
C ALA A 255 19.05 10.44 -1.73
N LEU A 256 18.89 9.25 -1.12
CA LEU A 256 18.64 7.99 -1.83
C LEU A 256 17.31 8.01 -2.60
N LEU A 257 16.25 8.54 -2.02
CA LEU A 257 14.96 8.67 -2.70
C LEU A 257 15.06 9.61 -3.93
N LYS A 258 15.77 10.72 -3.83
CA LYS A 258 16.06 11.61 -4.96
C LYS A 258 16.86 10.88 -6.03
N GLN A 259 17.88 10.10 -5.64
CA GLN A 259 18.63 9.25 -6.56
C GLN A 259 17.72 8.26 -7.28
N GLY A 260 16.78 7.62 -6.55
CA GLY A 260 15.80 6.70 -7.13
C GLY A 260 14.92 7.36 -8.20
N VAL A 261 14.54 8.61 -8.01
CA VAL A 261 13.81 9.39 -9.04
C VAL A 261 14.67 9.58 -10.30
N GLU A 262 15.94 9.92 -10.13
CA GLU A 262 16.86 10.11 -11.28
C GLU A 262 17.18 8.77 -11.97
N ASP A 263 17.34 7.68 -11.21
CA ASP A 263 17.53 6.34 -11.76
C ASP A 263 16.36 5.94 -12.68
N VAL A 264 15.13 6.14 -12.19
CA VAL A 264 13.91 5.81 -12.94
C VAL A 264 13.72 6.69 -14.18
N LYS A 265 14.08 7.97 -14.10
CA LYS A 265 14.05 8.89 -15.26
C LYS A 265 15.13 8.54 -16.30
N GLY A 266 16.27 8.05 -15.83
CA GLY A 266 17.43 7.75 -16.68
C GLY A 266 17.37 6.42 -17.43
N ASP A 267 16.33 5.62 -17.24
CA ASP A 267 16.09 4.32 -17.92
C ASP A 267 17.28 3.34 -17.82
N ARG A 268 18.01 3.39 -16.70
CA ARG A 268 19.18 2.54 -16.46
C ARG A 268 18.74 1.15 -16.02
N VAL A 269 19.08 0.13 -16.80
CA VAL A 269 18.81 -1.28 -16.47
C VAL A 269 19.63 -1.70 -15.26
N MET A 270 18.96 -2.18 -14.20
CA MET A 270 19.60 -2.72 -13.02
C MET A 270 20.01 -4.19 -13.24
N VAL A 271 21.26 -4.50 -12.91
CA VAL A 271 21.70 -5.90 -12.80
C VAL A 271 21.79 -6.25 -11.32
N LEU A 272 20.77 -6.97 -10.82
CA LEU A 272 20.77 -7.52 -9.47
C LEU A 272 21.79 -8.68 -9.38
N LYS A 273 23.01 -8.37 -9.00
CA LYS A 273 24.06 -9.36 -8.72
C LYS A 273 24.63 -9.13 -7.34
N ASN A 274 23.82 -9.14 -6.27
CA ASN A 274 24.43 -8.90 -4.96
C ASN A 274 23.78 -9.68 -3.82
N PHE A 275 24.61 -10.48 -3.15
CA PHE A 275 24.32 -11.26 -1.95
C PHE A 275 23.94 -10.42 -0.72
N SER A 276 24.31 -9.13 -0.68
CA SER A 276 23.98 -8.24 0.43
C SER A 276 22.48 -7.91 0.54
N LEU A 277 21.71 -8.08 -0.55
CA LEU A 277 20.29 -7.80 -0.57
C LEU A 277 19.49 -8.83 0.24
N SER A 278 19.91 -10.09 0.26
CA SER A 278 19.16 -11.18 0.90
C SER A 278 19.03 -11.01 2.40
N GLY A 279 20.11 -10.65 3.10
CA GLY A 279 20.05 -10.39 4.54
C GLY A 279 19.18 -9.19 4.90
N VAL A 280 19.17 -8.16 4.04
CA VAL A 280 18.29 -7.00 4.26
C VAL A 280 16.82 -7.37 4.02
N ILE A 281 16.52 -8.17 3.00
CA ILE A 281 15.15 -8.67 2.75
C ILE A 281 14.71 -9.56 3.91
N GLU A 282 15.53 -10.52 4.35
CA GLU A 282 15.23 -11.39 5.48
C GLU A 282 14.88 -10.57 6.71
N LYS A 283 15.74 -9.63 7.09
CA LYS A 283 15.49 -8.77 8.25
C LYS A 283 14.26 -7.91 8.12
N PHE A 284 13.98 -7.40 6.94
CA PHE A 284 12.74 -6.68 6.66
C PHE A 284 11.51 -7.59 6.84
N LEU A 285 11.56 -8.83 6.33
CA LEU A 285 10.46 -9.81 6.45
C LEU A 285 10.22 -10.22 7.91
N GLU A 286 11.27 -10.49 8.69
CA GLU A 286 11.17 -10.78 10.12
C GLU A 286 10.40 -9.68 10.84
N VAL A 287 10.91 -8.45 10.72
CA VAL A 287 10.31 -7.29 11.40
C VAL A 287 8.90 -7.00 10.89
N LEU A 288 8.64 -7.22 9.59
CA LEU A 288 7.33 -7.07 8.99
C LEU A 288 6.33 -8.07 9.57
N LEU A 289 6.69 -9.36 9.65
CA LEU A 289 5.79 -10.39 10.18
C LEU A 289 5.52 -10.18 11.67
N ASP A 290 6.55 -9.85 12.45
CA ASP A 290 6.41 -9.47 13.88
C ASP A 290 5.45 -8.29 14.04
N TYR A 291 5.57 -7.31 13.14
CA TYR A 291 4.70 -6.12 13.12
C TYR A 291 3.23 -6.45 12.85
N TYR A 292 2.94 -7.47 12.04
CA TYR A 292 1.60 -7.97 11.80
C TYR A 292 1.17 -9.07 12.78
N GLY A 293 1.97 -9.35 13.83
CA GLY A 293 1.69 -10.40 14.81
C GLY A 293 1.65 -11.80 14.21
N ILE A 294 2.40 -12.03 13.14
CA ILE A 294 2.48 -13.32 12.46
C ILE A 294 3.70 -14.07 12.98
N GLU A 295 3.48 -15.09 13.77
CA GLU A 295 4.56 -15.93 14.34
C GLU A 295 5.27 -16.74 13.27
N TRP A 296 6.58 -16.78 13.35
CA TRP A 296 7.48 -17.61 12.56
C TRP A 296 8.57 -18.19 13.47
N LYS A 297 9.25 -19.28 13.06
CA LYS A 297 10.20 -19.99 13.91
C LYS A 297 11.58 -20.16 13.29
N ASP A 298 11.64 -20.26 11.98
CA ASP A 298 12.82 -20.50 11.17
C ASP A 298 12.65 -19.89 9.78
N THR A 299 13.69 -19.92 8.97
CA THR A 299 13.69 -19.33 7.63
C THR A 299 12.60 -19.94 6.73
N GLU A 300 12.32 -21.25 6.84
CA GLU A 300 11.28 -21.90 6.04
C GLU A 300 9.90 -21.35 6.40
N SER A 301 9.58 -21.29 7.69
CA SER A 301 8.32 -20.72 8.17
C SER A 301 8.21 -19.22 7.89
N LEU A 302 9.32 -18.46 7.94
CA LEU A 302 9.38 -17.06 7.53
C LEU A 302 8.94 -16.90 6.07
N ILE A 303 9.51 -17.70 5.17
CA ILE A 303 9.19 -17.67 3.74
C ILE A 303 7.73 -18.06 3.50
N GLU A 304 7.23 -19.12 4.15
CA GLU A 304 5.82 -19.54 4.04
C GLU A 304 4.87 -18.42 4.45
N LYS A 305 5.13 -17.80 5.61
CA LYS A 305 4.30 -16.71 6.14
C LYS A 305 4.39 -15.45 5.28
N ALA A 306 5.59 -15.11 4.79
CA ALA A 306 5.79 -13.98 3.89
C ALA A 306 5.06 -14.20 2.54
N ARG A 307 5.04 -15.43 2.00
CA ARG A 307 4.28 -15.78 0.79
C ARG A 307 2.78 -15.63 0.99
N LYS A 308 2.28 -16.05 2.15
CA LYS A 308 0.88 -15.81 2.52
C LYS A 308 0.58 -14.32 2.66
N PHE A 309 1.48 -13.55 3.27
CA PHE A 309 1.36 -12.09 3.36
C PHE A 309 1.35 -11.45 1.98
N GLN A 310 2.26 -11.85 1.07
CA GLN A 310 2.30 -11.38 -0.31
C GLN A 310 0.95 -11.57 -1.02
N SER A 311 0.29 -12.71 -0.85
CA SER A 311 -1.01 -12.99 -1.48
C SER A 311 -2.16 -12.11 -0.96
N MET A 312 -1.99 -11.50 0.22
CA MET A 312 -2.96 -10.59 0.83
C MET A 312 -2.53 -9.11 0.71
N PHE A 313 -1.34 -8.86 0.19
CA PHE A 313 -0.83 -7.49 0.05
C PHE A 313 -1.52 -6.78 -1.12
N VAL A 314 -2.25 -5.73 -0.79
CA VAL A 314 -3.03 -4.92 -1.72
C VAL A 314 -2.42 -3.54 -1.85
N THR A 315 -2.14 -3.12 -3.07
CA THR A 315 -1.67 -1.77 -3.39
C THR A 315 -2.85 -0.84 -3.72
N PRO A 316 -2.65 0.48 -3.74
CA PRO A 316 -3.66 1.41 -4.27
C PRO A 316 -4.07 1.10 -5.71
N ASN A 317 -3.14 0.61 -6.53
CA ASN A 317 -3.41 0.15 -7.89
C ASN A 317 -4.36 -1.06 -7.90
N ASP A 318 -4.17 -2.02 -7.00
CA ASP A 318 -5.05 -3.18 -6.89
C ASP A 318 -6.47 -2.76 -6.50
N LEU A 319 -6.60 -1.83 -5.53
CA LEU A 319 -7.92 -1.29 -5.16
C LEU A 319 -8.61 -0.57 -6.34
N CYS A 320 -7.83 0.13 -7.16
CA CYS A 320 -8.35 0.87 -8.30
C CYS A 320 -8.81 -0.05 -9.43
N PHE A 321 -8.02 -1.07 -9.78
CA PHE A 321 -8.22 -1.82 -11.02
C PHE A 321 -8.59 -3.29 -10.82
N HIS A 322 -8.12 -3.93 -9.74
CA HIS A 322 -8.09 -5.39 -9.61
C HIS A 322 -9.09 -5.94 -8.58
N ILE A 323 -10.11 -5.18 -8.20
CA ILE A 323 -11.22 -5.68 -7.40
C ILE A 323 -12.42 -5.96 -8.32
N ASP A 324 -12.72 -7.24 -8.54
CA ASP A 324 -13.70 -7.68 -9.52
C ASP A 324 -15.17 -7.43 -9.10
N ASN A 325 -15.46 -7.49 -7.81
CA ASN A 325 -16.80 -7.30 -7.28
C ASN A 325 -17.11 -5.84 -6.92
N THR A 326 -16.41 -4.88 -7.53
CA THR A 326 -16.73 -3.45 -7.42
C THR A 326 -17.20 -2.88 -8.75
N GLU A 327 -18.02 -1.84 -8.68
CA GLU A 327 -18.33 -0.99 -9.83
C GLU A 327 -17.46 0.25 -9.81
N LYS A 328 -16.87 0.57 -10.95
CA LYS A 328 -16.09 1.77 -11.19
C LYS A 328 -17.06 2.92 -11.49
N LEU A 329 -17.46 3.68 -10.47
CA LEU A 329 -18.54 4.66 -10.58
C LEU A 329 -18.15 5.89 -11.39
N GLY A 330 -16.93 6.39 -11.19
CA GLY A 330 -16.48 7.60 -11.84
C GLY A 330 -15.34 8.27 -11.06
N TYR A 331 -15.03 9.51 -11.38
CA TYR A 331 -13.98 10.28 -10.74
C TYR A 331 -14.48 11.63 -10.24
N ILE A 332 -13.86 12.13 -9.18
CA ILE A 332 -14.03 13.48 -8.64
C ILE A 332 -12.75 14.25 -8.95
N ALA A 333 -12.85 15.37 -9.66
CA ALA A 333 -11.73 16.28 -9.83
C ALA A 333 -11.71 17.22 -8.62
N LEU A 334 -10.70 17.07 -7.76
CA LEU A 334 -10.46 18.02 -6.66
C LEU A 334 -9.73 19.24 -7.22
N ASP A 335 -10.36 20.40 -7.14
CA ASP A 335 -9.88 21.63 -7.79
C ASP A 335 -8.60 22.18 -7.12
N ARG A 336 -7.69 22.74 -7.95
CA ARG A 336 -6.41 23.32 -7.50
C ARG A 336 -6.55 24.62 -6.67
N HIS A 337 -7.74 25.18 -6.59
CA HIS A 337 -7.95 26.53 -6.11
C HIS A 337 -8.42 26.68 -4.66
N SER A 338 -8.61 25.59 -3.90
CA SER A 338 -8.80 25.74 -2.45
C SER A 338 -7.43 26.01 -1.79
N LYS A 339 -6.96 27.26 -1.96
CA LYS A 339 -5.85 27.77 -1.19
C LYS A 339 -6.26 27.83 0.28
N ASP A 340 -5.38 27.29 1.11
CA ASP A 340 -5.24 27.66 2.52
C ASP A 340 -6.44 27.36 3.44
N LEU A 341 -6.84 26.08 3.52
CA LEU A 341 -7.42 25.59 4.77
C LEU A 341 -6.28 24.91 5.56
N PRO A 342 -6.01 25.35 6.79
CA PRO A 342 -5.06 24.66 7.65
C PRO A 342 -5.51 23.21 7.81
N ASP A 343 -4.52 22.30 7.94
CA ASP A 343 -4.73 20.92 8.36
C ASP A 343 -5.35 20.92 9.78
N GLU A 344 -6.61 21.24 9.88
CA GLU A 344 -7.39 20.98 11.08
C GLU A 344 -7.56 19.46 11.12
N GLU A 345 -6.63 18.80 11.81
CA GLU A 345 -6.85 17.47 12.34
C GLU A 345 -8.17 17.53 13.13
N ILE A 346 -9.22 16.96 12.55
CA ILE A 346 -10.42 16.68 13.32
C ILE A 346 -10.05 15.51 14.24
N THR A 347 -9.39 15.82 15.34
CA THR A 347 -9.34 14.94 16.50
C THR A 347 -10.73 14.90 17.11
N THR A 348 -11.65 14.24 16.44
CA THR A 348 -12.85 13.80 17.09
C THR A 348 -12.42 12.68 18.06
N LYS A 349 -12.26 13.03 19.33
CA LYS A 349 -12.43 12.07 20.41
C LYS A 349 -13.83 11.50 20.20
N TYR A 350 -13.91 10.30 19.66
CA TYR A 350 -15.14 9.54 19.68
C TYR A 350 -15.37 9.17 21.14
N ASP A 351 -16.14 9.95 21.85
CA ASP A 351 -16.60 9.60 23.18
C ASP A 351 -17.30 8.25 23.06
N ALA A 352 -16.80 7.32 23.84
CA ALA A 352 -17.43 6.02 24.04
C ALA A 352 -18.74 6.29 24.79
N GLU A 353 -19.82 6.54 24.06
CA GLU A 353 -21.14 6.45 24.64
C GLU A 353 -21.59 4.99 24.60
N LYS A 354 -21.85 4.53 25.78
CA LYS A 354 -22.40 3.34 26.43
C LYS A 354 -23.24 2.37 25.59
#